data_b9bc595eb221aa3d98cc6dc5536284c1
#
_entry.id   b9bc595eb221aa3d98cc6dc5536284c1
#
_cell.length_a   1.000
_cell.length_b   1.000
_cell.length_c   1.000
_cell.angle_alpha   90.00
_cell.angle_beta   90.00
_cell.angle_gamma   90.00
#
_symmetry.space_group_name_H-M   'P 1'
#
loop_
_entity.id
_entity.type
_entity.pdbx_description
1 polymer ?
#
loop_
_entity_poly.entity_id
_entity_poly.type
_entity_poly.pdbx_seq_one_letter_code
_entity_poly.pdbx_strand_id
1 'polypeptide(L)'
;DLHFILQSAFNWSDLHPHTFRFAQPHKDTLAEADRLRDHIQGKDDKIIYTYNMEENWEHEIVLQKAFEAKDDVLYPRCVRAENLAPEEDHTRLDITDGTLDLAYKDSGEIAKAINEELAYLNVSGLGEGLPGLDEDEWVALDDDEDEWEDDGGHI
;
A
#
# COMPACT_ATOMS: atom_id res chain seq x y z
N ASP A 1 3.00 9.73 -6.89
CA ASP A 1 1.96 9.56 -5.84
C ASP A 1 1.99 8.16 -5.20
N LEU A 2 2.07 7.07 -5.97
CA LEU A 2 2.08 5.70 -5.40
C LEU A 2 3.26 5.47 -4.44
N HIS A 3 4.43 5.99 -4.75
CA HIS A 3 5.59 5.91 -3.88
C HIS A 3 5.29 6.46 -2.47
N PHE A 4 4.74 7.67 -2.38
CA PHE A 4 4.40 8.29 -1.09
C PHE A 4 3.30 7.54 -0.33
N ILE A 5 2.34 6.95 -1.05
CA ILE A 5 1.32 6.09 -0.44
C ILE A 5 1.97 4.87 0.22
N LEU A 6 2.92 4.23 -0.46
CA LEU A 6 3.66 3.09 0.07
C LEU A 6 4.56 3.49 1.24
N GLN A 7 5.27 4.62 1.15
CA GLN A 7 6.08 5.14 2.26
C GLN A 7 5.23 5.37 3.51
N SER A 8 4.06 5.99 3.37
CA SER A 8 3.12 6.18 4.48
C SER A 8 2.59 4.86 5.03
N ALA A 9 2.28 3.90 4.16
CA ALA A 9 1.80 2.59 4.57
C ALA A 9 2.84 1.79 5.37
N PHE A 10 4.12 1.96 5.04
CA PHE A 10 5.22 1.29 5.75
C PHE A 10 5.80 2.13 6.88
N ASN A 11 5.33 3.36 7.07
CA ASN A 11 5.90 4.33 8.01
C ASN A 11 7.39 4.61 7.73
N TRP A 12 7.74 4.74 6.46
CA TRP A 12 9.07 5.10 5.98
C TRP A 12 9.14 6.56 5.56
N SER A 13 10.33 7.14 5.54
CA SER A 13 10.59 8.57 5.39
C SER A 13 11.31 8.95 4.10
N ASP A 14 11.31 8.07 3.09
CA ASP A 14 11.96 8.29 1.79
C ASP A 14 13.48 8.59 1.88
N LEU A 15 14.17 7.88 2.75
CA LEU A 15 15.61 8.04 2.97
C LEU A 15 16.46 7.35 1.89
N HIS A 16 15.88 6.44 1.14
CA HIS A 16 16.57 5.58 0.17
C HIS A 16 15.96 5.66 -1.23
N PRO A 17 16.74 5.37 -2.28
CA PRO A 17 16.23 5.33 -3.64
C PRO A 17 15.24 4.19 -3.87
N HIS A 18 14.33 4.39 -4.80
CA HIS A 18 13.32 3.43 -5.18
C HIS A 18 13.20 3.27 -6.70
N THR A 19 12.58 2.18 -7.13
CA THR A 19 12.21 1.95 -8.52
C THR A 19 10.87 1.23 -8.63
N PHE A 20 10.20 1.45 -9.76
CA PHE A 20 9.06 0.66 -10.19
C PHE A 20 9.42 -0.08 -11.47
N ARG A 21 9.13 -1.37 -11.54
CA ARG A 21 9.32 -2.18 -12.74
C ARG A 21 8.13 -3.09 -12.99
N PHE A 22 7.94 -3.49 -14.21
CA PHE A 22 6.95 -4.53 -14.52
C PHE A 22 7.43 -5.88 -13.99
N ALA A 23 6.48 -6.70 -13.54
CA ALA A 23 6.79 -8.08 -13.12
C ALA A 23 7.17 -8.97 -14.31
N GLN A 24 6.76 -8.59 -15.53
CA GLN A 24 7.09 -9.33 -16.74
C GLN A 24 8.51 -9.00 -17.21
N PRO A 25 9.36 -10.01 -17.49
CA PRO A 25 10.65 -9.81 -18.10
C PRO A 25 10.44 -9.19 -19.50
N HIS A 26 11.23 -8.22 -19.86
CA HIS A 26 11.22 -7.47 -21.15
C HIS A 26 10.33 -6.22 -21.22
N LYS A 27 9.71 -5.81 -20.13
CA LYS A 27 9.12 -4.48 -20.03
C LYS A 27 10.07 -3.55 -19.28
N ASP A 28 10.10 -2.30 -19.73
CA ASP A 28 10.96 -1.27 -19.17
C ASP A 28 10.53 -0.87 -17.74
N THR A 29 11.41 -0.16 -17.06
CA THR A 29 11.12 0.46 -15.79
C THR A 29 10.06 1.54 -15.96
N LEU A 30 9.12 1.65 -15.02
CA LEU A 30 8.15 2.73 -14.97
C LEU A 30 8.84 4.03 -14.56
N ALA A 31 8.59 5.10 -15.29
CA ALA A 31 9.01 6.44 -14.88
C ALA A 31 8.06 7.00 -13.79
N GLU A 32 8.57 7.88 -12.94
CA GLU A 32 7.75 8.53 -11.91
C GLU A 32 6.56 9.33 -12.47
N ALA A 33 6.70 9.83 -13.71
CA ALA A 33 5.64 10.57 -14.39
C ALA A 33 4.54 9.67 -14.99
N ASP A 34 4.78 8.36 -15.06
CA ASP A 34 3.84 7.42 -15.64
C ASP A 34 2.58 7.28 -14.77
N ARG A 35 1.45 7.16 -15.44
CA ARG A 35 0.20 6.90 -14.74
C ARG A 35 -0.04 5.41 -14.67
N LEU A 36 -0.30 4.89 -13.48
CA LEU A 36 -0.58 3.47 -13.27
C LEU A 36 -1.66 2.93 -14.21
N ARG A 37 -2.73 3.68 -14.41
CA ARG A 37 -3.85 3.28 -15.27
C ARG A 37 -3.48 3.03 -16.73
N ASP A 38 -2.36 3.60 -17.19
CA ASP A 38 -1.90 3.42 -18.57
C ASP A 38 -1.14 2.09 -18.73
N HIS A 39 -0.67 1.53 -17.63
CA HIS A 39 0.17 0.33 -17.58
C HIS A 39 -0.48 -0.87 -16.91
N ILE A 40 -1.39 -0.63 -15.95
CA ILE A 40 -2.09 -1.65 -15.19
C ILE A 40 -3.58 -1.52 -15.51
N GLN A 41 -4.10 -2.42 -16.32
CA GLN A 41 -5.49 -2.38 -16.80
C GLN A 41 -6.25 -3.68 -16.55
N GLY A 42 -5.54 -4.79 -16.47
CA GLY A 42 -6.09 -6.11 -16.28
C GLY A 42 -6.04 -6.58 -14.83
N LYS A 43 -7.02 -7.37 -14.41
CA LYS A 43 -6.93 -8.10 -13.15
C LYS A 43 -5.64 -8.92 -13.16
N ASP A 44 -4.96 -8.95 -12.03
CA ASP A 44 -3.67 -9.64 -11.83
C ASP A 44 -2.46 -9.00 -12.54
N ASP A 45 -2.62 -7.82 -13.17
CA ASP A 45 -1.46 -7.05 -13.62
C ASP A 45 -0.59 -6.66 -12.42
N LYS A 46 0.70 -6.83 -12.57
CA LYS A 46 1.66 -6.69 -11.47
C LYS A 46 2.77 -5.71 -11.81
N ILE A 47 3.12 -4.91 -10.82
CA ILE A 47 4.37 -4.15 -10.80
C ILE A 47 5.16 -4.48 -9.54
N ILE A 48 6.46 -4.34 -9.60
CA ILE A 48 7.36 -4.50 -8.47
C ILE A 48 7.86 -3.13 -8.07
N TYR A 49 7.64 -2.79 -6.82
CA TYR A 49 8.24 -1.63 -6.17
C TYR A 49 9.44 -2.09 -5.37
N THR A 50 10.62 -1.57 -5.70
CA THR A 50 11.84 -1.84 -4.95
C THR A 50 12.27 -0.58 -4.22
N TYR A 51 12.47 -0.71 -2.93
CA TYR A 51 12.94 0.35 -2.05
C TYR A 51 14.24 -0.05 -1.38
N ASN A 52 15.14 0.91 -1.18
CA ASN A 52 16.48 0.69 -0.65
C ASN A 52 17.25 -0.36 -1.48
N MET A 53 17.98 0.12 -2.50
CA MET A 53 18.68 -0.74 -3.45
C MET A 53 19.76 -1.64 -2.84
N GLU A 54 20.28 -1.28 -1.67
CA GLU A 54 21.27 -2.09 -0.95
C GLU A 54 20.60 -3.30 -0.28
N GLU A 55 19.49 -3.06 0.40
CA GLU A 55 18.70 -4.11 1.05
C GLU A 55 17.70 -4.79 0.11
N ASN A 56 17.38 -4.13 -0.99
CA ASN A 56 16.49 -4.63 -2.03
C ASN A 56 15.13 -5.10 -1.50
N TRP A 57 14.41 -4.19 -0.83
CA TRP A 57 13.04 -4.42 -0.38
C TRP A 57 12.08 -4.43 -1.55
N GLU A 58 11.79 -5.60 -2.08
CA GLU A 58 10.85 -5.78 -3.19
C GLU A 58 9.43 -6.00 -2.69
N HIS A 59 8.50 -5.24 -3.26
CA HIS A 59 7.07 -5.31 -2.97
C HIS A 59 6.32 -5.61 -4.26
N GLU A 60 5.51 -6.64 -4.25
CA GLU A 60 4.63 -6.97 -5.36
C GLU A 60 3.31 -6.23 -5.21
N ILE A 61 2.96 -5.43 -6.21
CA ILE A 61 1.72 -4.67 -6.28
C ILE A 61 0.86 -5.29 -7.38
N VAL A 62 -0.33 -5.75 -7.00
CA VAL A 62 -1.23 -6.48 -7.88
C VAL A 62 -2.54 -5.74 -8.01
N LEU A 63 -2.99 -5.50 -9.25
CA LEU A 63 -4.33 -4.97 -9.50
C LEU A 63 -5.36 -6.08 -9.28
N GLN A 64 -6.22 -5.92 -8.30
CA GLN A 64 -7.30 -6.85 -8.03
C GLN A 64 -8.61 -6.40 -8.69
N LYS A 65 -8.95 -5.13 -8.56
CA LYS A 65 -10.20 -4.56 -9.07
C LYS A 65 -10.04 -3.07 -9.35
N ALA A 66 -10.64 -2.60 -10.42
CA ALA A 66 -10.82 -1.19 -10.71
C ALA A 66 -12.31 -0.82 -10.56
N PHE A 67 -12.59 0.29 -9.93
CA PHE A 67 -13.94 0.82 -9.74
C PHE A 67 -13.91 2.35 -9.78
N GLU A 68 -15.06 2.95 -9.95
CA GLU A 68 -15.18 4.40 -9.87
C GLU A 68 -15.09 4.86 -8.41
N ALA A 69 -14.36 5.96 -8.19
CA ALA A 69 -14.25 6.55 -6.86
C ALA A 69 -15.63 7.01 -6.38
N LYS A 70 -15.91 6.80 -5.10
CA LYS A 70 -17.12 7.29 -4.46
C LYS A 70 -16.85 8.68 -3.88
N ASP A 71 -17.81 9.59 -4.02
CA ASP A 71 -17.65 10.99 -3.60
C ASP A 71 -17.54 11.16 -2.07
N ASP A 72 -18.07 10.20 -1.33
CA ASP A 72 -18.11 10.18 0.14
C ASP A 72 -16.94 9.40 0.77
N VAL A 73 -16.01 8.92 -0.04
CA VAL A 73 -14.86 8.13 0.42
C VAL A 73 -13.55 8.85 0.12
N LEU A 74 -12.72 8.96 1.13
CA LEU A 74 -11.36 9.48 0.98
C LEU A 74 -10.42 8.41 0.40
N TYR A 75 -9.67 8.80 -0.61
CA TYR A 75 -8.64 7.98 -1.23
C TYR A 75 -7.29 8.71 -1.20
N PRO A 76 -6.17 8.01 -1.10
CA PRO A 76 -6.03 6.56 -0.91
C PRO A 76 -6.42 6.12 0.50
N ARG A 77 -6.80 4.86 0.65
CA ARG A 77 -7.09 4.27 1.97
C ARG A 77 -6.62 2.81 2.03
N CYS A 78 -6.20 2.39 3.20
CA CYS A 78 -5.88 1.00 3.50
C CYS A 78 -7.16 0.28 3.96
N VAL A 79 -7.53 -0.78 3.28
CA VAL A 79 -8.70 -1.61 3.63
C VAL A 79 -8.31 -2.71 4.62
N ARG A 80 -7.13 -3.29 4.45
CA ARG A 80 -6.61 -4.36 5.31
C ARG A 80 -5.09 -4.28 5.34
N ALA A 81 -4.51 -4.56 6.49
CA ALA A 81 -3.07 -4.70 6.66
C ALA A 81 -2.76 -5.87 7.60
N GLU A 82 -1.74 -6.63 7.30
CA GLU A 82 -1.25 -7.71 8.15
C GLU A 82 0.25 -7.54 8.36
N ASN A 83 0.71 -7.77 9.56
CA ASN A 83 2.10 -7.60 9.98
C ASN A 83 2.59 -6.14 9.89
N LEU A 84 3.55 -5.81 10.70
CA LEU A 84 4.23 -4.52 10.64
C LEU A 84 5.36 -4.57 9.61
N ALA A 85 5.54 -3.48 8.87
CA ALA A 85 6.77 -3.28 8.14
C ALA A 85 7.94 -3.09 9.12
N PRO A 86 9.16 -3.56 8.78
CA PRO A 86 10.34 -3.21 9.56
C PRO A 86 10.57 -1.69 9.51
N GLU A 87 11.27 -1.17 10.51
CA GLU A 87 11.72 0.21 10.45
C GLU A 87 12.67 0.41 9.26
N GLU A 88 12.69 1.61 8.71
CA GLU A 88 13.33 1.92 7.43
C GLU A 88 14.83 1.56 7.37
N ASP A 89 15.52 1.70 8.46
CA ASP A 89 16.96 1.45 8.55
C ASP A 89 17.35 0.01 8.96
N HIS A 90 16.38 -0.86 9.16
CA HIS A 90 16.67 -2.27 9.41
C HIS A 90 17.09 -3.02 8.16
N THR A 91 18.06 -3.88 8.33
CA THR A 91 18.58 -4.76 7.29
C THR A 91 17.79 -6.07 7.21
N ARG A 92 17.89 -6.76 6.09
CA ARG A 92 17.35 -8.12 5.98
C ARG A 92 17.93 -9.09 6.99
N LEU A 93 19.18 -8.87 7.37
CA LEU A 93 19.84 -9.70 8.39
C LEU A 93 19.17 -9.57 9.75
N ASP A 94 18.75 -8.37 10.12
CA ASP A 94 18.05 -8.12 11.39
C ASP A 94 16.75 -8.92 11.51
N ILE A 95 16.08 -9.17 10.36
CA ILE A 95 14.86 -9.98 10.30
C ILE A 95 15.21 -11.47 10.39
N THR A 96 16.23 -11.93 9.67
CA THR A 96 16.58 -13.35 9.58
C THR A 96 17.23 -13.88 10.84
N ASP A 97 17.98 -13.06 11.55
CA ASP A 97 18.61 -13.46 12.83
C ASP A 97 17.65 -13.39 14.02
N GLY A 98 16.42 -12.89 13.82
CA GLY A 98 15.45 -12.75 14.90
C GLY A 98 15.78 -11.63 15.90
N THR A 99 16.69 -10.73 15.54
CA THR A 99 17.00 -9.55 16.36
C THR A 99 15.91 -8.50 16.30
N LEU A 100 15.10 -8.52 15.24
CA LEU A 100 13.93 -7.69 15.09
C LEU A 100 12.71 -8.40 15.69
N ASP A 101 12.29 -7.96 16.86
CA ASP A 101 11.00 -8.34 17.43
C ASP A 101 9.89 -7.55 16.71
N LEU A 102 9.35 -8.13 15.66
CA LEU A 102 8.15 -7.61 15.02
C LEU A 102 6.98 -7.83 15.98
N ALA A 103 6.74 -6.86 16.85
CA ALA A 103 5.63 -6.90 17.77
C ALA A 103 4.33 -7.17 17.03
N TYR A 104 3.66 -8.24 17.41
CA TYR A 104 2.34 -8.55 16.86
C TYR A 104 1.38 -7.41 17.19
N LYS A 105 0.79 -6.82 16.16
CA LYS A 105 -0.34 -5.91 16.30
C LYS A 105 -1.54 -6.48 15.59
N ASP A 106 -2.71 -6.14 16.10
CA ASP A 106 -3.96 -6.46 15.43
C ASP A 106 -4.02 -5.80 14.04
N SER A 107 -4.53 -6.53 13.06
CA SER A 107 -4.60 -6.06 11.68
C SER A 107 -5.46 -4.80 11.52
N GLY A 108 -6.48 -4.64 12.32
CA GLY A 108 -7.32 -3.44 12.37
C GLY A 108 -6.56 -2.22 12.89
N GLU A 109 -5.74 -2.40 13.93
CA GLU A 109 -4.89 -1.32 14.46
C GLU A 109 -3.84 -0.87 13.43
N ILE A 110 -3.25 -1.81 12.69
CA ILE A 110 -2.29 -1.49 11.63
C ILE A 110 -2.98 -0.70 10.51
N ALA A 111 -4.11 -1.16 10.02
CA ALA A 111 -4.86 -0.47 8.98
C ALA A 111 -5.32 0.93 9.42
N LYS A 112 -5.73 1.08 10.67
CA LYS A 112 -6.11 2.38 11.25
C LYS A 112 -4.91 3.33 11.25
N ALA A 113 -3.76 2.92 11.73
CA ALA A 113 -2.55 3.73 11.76
C ALA A 113 -2.11 4.15 10.34
N ILE A 114 -2.17 3.24 9.37
CA ILE A 114 -1.87 3.56 7.97
C ILE A 114 -2.83 4.62 7.44
N ASN A 115 -4.12 4.52 7.72
CA ASN A 115 -5.11 5.48 7.26
C ASN A 115 -4.94 6.86 7.90
N GLU A 116 -4.49 6.93 9.13
CA GLU A 116 -4.12 8.19 9.79
C GLU A 116 -2.97 8.87 9.03
N GLU A 117 -1.93 8.14 8.66
CA GLU A 117 -0.83 8.66 7.86
C GLU A 117 -1.27 9.05 6.44
N LEU A 118 -2.08 8.23 5.78
CA LEU A 118 -2.62 8.55 4.45
C LEU A 118 -3.50 9.80 4.45
N ALA A 119 -4.19 10.09 5.55
CA ALA A 119 -4.98 11.31 5.70
C ALA A 119 -4.10 12.57 5.64
N TYR A 120 -2.88 12.53 6.15
CA TYR A 120 -1.95 13.66 6.04
C TYR A 120 -1.54 13.94 4.59
N LEU A 121 -1.38 12.94 3.75
CA LEU A 121 -1.08 13.13 2.33
C LEU A 121 -2.21 13.88 1.61
N ASN A 122 -3.45 13.64 1.97
CA ASN A 122 -4.60 14.32 1.41
C ASN A 122 -4.69 15.79 1.81
N VAL A 123 -4.29 16.13 3.05
CA VAL A 123 -4.31 17.51 3.55
C VAL A 123 -3.17 18.33 2.99
N SER A 124 -2.00 17.73 2.80
CA SER A 124 -0.76 18.46 2.45
C SER A 124 -0.60 18.76 0.97
N GLY A 125 -1.42 18.23 0.06
CA GLY A 125 -1.11 18.44 -1.33
C GLY A 125 -2.18 18.26 -2.40
N LEU A 126 -3.34 17.66 -2.16
CA LEU A 126 -4.20 17.21 -3.25
C LEU A 126 -5.70 17.41 -3.09
N GLY A 127 -6.20 18.08 -2.08
CA GLY A 127 -7.64 18.22 -1.92
C GLY A 127 -8.08 19.36 -1.02
N GLU A 128 -8.85 20.28 -1.56
CA GLU A 128 -9.63 21.23 -0.79
C GLU A 128 -10.74 20.47 -0.03
N GLY A 129 -10.71 20.59 1.31
CA GLY A 129 -11.85 20.27 2.15
C GLY A 129 -12.05 18.80 2.47
N LEU A 130 -11.45 18.35 3.59
CA LEU A 130 -11.83 17.10 4.24
C LEU A 130 -13.12 17.32 5.02
N PRO A 131 -14.21 16.58 4.74
CA PRO A 131 -15.27 16.39 5.74
C PRO A 131 -14.64 15.70 6.96
N GLY A 132 -14.99 16.14 8.16
CA GLY A 132 -14.46 15.58 9.40
C GLY A 132 -14.58 14.06 9.40
N LEU A 133 -13.47 13.41 9.70
CA LEU A 133 -13.44 11.95 9.89
C LEU A 133 -14.18 11.65 11.20
N ASP A 134 -15.42 11.24 11.09
CA ASP A 134 -16.13 10.65 12.23
C ASP A 134 -15.51 9.29 12.53
N GLU A 135 -15.01 9.11 13.74
CA GLU A 135 -14.35 7.88 14.19
C GLU A 135 -15.25 6.64 14.07
N ASP A 136 -16.55 6.85 14.00
CA ASP A 136 -17.55 5.77 13.92
C ASP A 136 -17.69 5.16 12.51
N GLU A 137 -17.19 5.83 11.47
CA GLU A 137 -17.30 5.35 10.09
C GLU A 137 -16.28 4.25 9.74
N TRP A 138 -15.22 4.13 10.51
CA TRP A 138 -14.19 3.12 10.30
C TRP A 138 -14.62 1.70 10.69
N VAL A 139 -15.60 1.58 11.56
CA VAL A 139 -16.11 0.29 12.05
C VAL A 139 -17.09 -0.35 11.06
N ALA A 140 -17.72 0.43 10.19
CA ALA A 140 -18.72 -0.06 9.24
C ALA A 140 -18.12 -0.77 8.01
N LEU A 141 -16.81 -0.87 7.90
CA LEU A 141 -16.12 -1.46 6.74
C LEU A 141 -15.76 -2.94 6.93
N ASP A 142 -15.97 -3.48 8.13
CA ASP A 142 -15.78 -4.90 8.40
C ASP A 142 -16.90 -5.78 7.81
N ASP A 143 -18.03 -5.18 7.41
CA ASP A 143 -19.18 -5.93 6.90
C ASP A 143 -19.06 -6.29 5.38
N ASP A 144 -18.07 -5.76 4.68
CA ASP A 144 -17.83 -6.12 3.26
C ASP A 144 -16.91 -7.35 3.09
N GLU A 145 -16.58 -8.06 4.16
CA GLU A 145 -15.77 -9.30 4.08
C GLU A 145 -16.47 -10.43 3.30
N ASP A 146 -17.77 -10.37 3.14
CA ASP A 146 -18.53 -11.43 2.48
C ASP A 146 -18.51 -11.38 0.95
N GLU A 147 -18.01 -10.29 0.33
CA GLU A 147 -17.89 -10.19 -1.14
C GLU A 147 -16.54 -10.65 -1.71
N TRP A 148 -15.62 -11.05 -0.85
CA TRP A 148 -14.36 -11.66 -1.27
C TRP A 148 -14.43 -13.18 -1.35
N GLU A 149 -15.64 -13.73 -1.49
CA GLU A 149 -15.76 -15.12 -1.86
C GLU A 149 -15.05 -15.34 -3.19
N ASP A 150 -13.95 -15.98 -3.05
CA ASP A 150 -13.14 -16.66 -4.00
C ASP A 150 -14.01 -17.38 -5.06
N ASP A 151 -14.20 -16.72 -6.20
CA ASP A 151 -14.50 -17.38 -7.45
C ASP A 151 -13.20 -17.87 -8.09
N GLY A 152 -12.22 -18.18 -7.27
CA GLY A 152 -11.02 -18.88 -7.65
C GLY A 152 -11.38 -20.27 -8.07
N GLY A 153 -11.53 -20.47 -9.37
CA GLY A 153 -11.70 -21.79 -9.93
C GLY A 153 -10.63 -22.71 -9.39
N HIS A 154 -11.06 -23.71 -8.66
CA HIS A 154 -10.24 -24.87 -8.39
C HIS A 154 -9.94 -25.58 -9.70
N ILE A 155 -8.71 -25.57 -10.06
CA ILE A 155 -8.12 -26.63 -10.88
C ILE A 155 -6.92 -27.16 -10.15
#